data_75afbdc4d6ef9041cc6ddfe1a466862a
#
_entry.id   75afbdc4d6ef9041cc6ddfe1a466862a
#
_cell.length_a   1.000
_cell.length_b   1.000
_cell.length_c   1.000
_cell.angle_alpha   90.00
_cell.angle_beta   90.00
_cell.angle_gamma   90.00
#
_symmetry.space_group_name_H-M   'P 1'
#
loop_
_entity.id
_entity.type
_entity.pdbx_description
1 polymer ?
#
loop_
_entity_poly.entity_id
_entity_poly.type
_entity_poly.pdbx_seq_one_letter_code
_entity_poly.pdbx_strand_id
1 'polypeptide(L)' 'MSQMLLAIVPAKIALFKAIIESYDNLATLRTEDPRNHYLRLYFDEASADQVNALLESLSADFSIRRIGSQS' A
#
# COMPACT_ATOMS: atom_id res chain seq x y z
N MET A 1 -3.79 8.80 12.37
CA MET A 1 -3.09 8.19 11.23
C MET A 1 -3.99 7.13 10.60
N SER A 2 -4.14 7.18 9.30
CA SER A 2 -4.96 6.20 8.59
C SER A 2 -4.13 4.98 8.23
N GLN A 3 -4.81 3.85 8.05
CA GLN A 3 -4.15 2.62 7.63
C GLN A 3 -5.04 1.82 6.70
N MET A 4 -4.41 1.01 5.86
CA MET A 4 -5.09 0.23 4.86
C MET A 4 -4.40 -1.12 4.71
N LEU A 5 -5.18 -2.19 4.66
CA LEU A 5 -4.65 -3.53 4.47
C LEU A 5 -4.78 -3.92 3.00
N LEU A 6 -3.68 -4.35 2.41
CA LEU A 6 -3.61 -4.67 0.98
C LEU A 6 -3.07 -6.07 0.76
N ALA A 7 -3.49 -6.68 -0.35
CA ALA A 7 -2.91 -7.92 -0.83
C ALA A 7 -2.31 -7.66 -2.21
N ILE A 8 -1.08 -8.07 -2.42
CA ILE A 8 -0.35 -7.85 -3.66
C ILE A 8 0.32 -9.15 -4.08
N VAL A 9 0.43 -9.37 -5.39
CA VAL A 9 1.13 -10.54 -5.93
C VAL A 9 2.54 -10.59 -5.33
N PRO A 10 2.93 -11.72 -4.71
CA PRO A 10 4.22 -11.80 -3.99
C PRO A 10 5.43 -11.39 -4.82
N ALA A 11 5.44 -11.75 -6.10
CA ALA A 11 6.58 -11.44 -6.97
C ALA A 11 6.78 -9.93 -7.16
N LYS A 12 5.76 -9.12 -6.86
CA LYS A 12 5.81 -7.67 -7.08
C LYS A 12 5.87 -6.85 -5.80
N ILE A 13 5.90 -7.51 -4.65
CA ILE A 13 5.92 -6.81 -3.37
C ILE A 13 7.15 -5.92 -3.22
N ALA A 14 8.33 -6.44 -3.57
CA ALA A 14 9.57 -5.66 -3.44
C ALA A 14 9.53 -4.40 -4.29
N LEU A 15 9.03 -4.50 -5.52
CA LEU A 15 8.91 -3.35 -6.40
C LEU A 15 7.89 -2.34 -5.88
N PHE A 16 6.75 -2.84 -5.40
CA PHE A 16 5.72 -1.98 -4.82
C PHE A 16 6.28 -1.21 -3.63
N LYS A 17 6.99 -1.90 -2.75
CA LYS A 17 7.59 -1.28 -1.58
C LYS A 17 8.58 -0.19 -1.99
N ALA A 18 9.41 -0.46 -3.01
CA ALA A 18 10.36 0.53 -3.50
C ALA A 18 9.66 1.78 -4.05
N ILE A 19 8.54 1.59 -4.74
CA ILE A 19 7.76 2.72 -5.27
C ILE A 19 7.21 3.56 -4.13
N ILE A 20 6.61 2.93 -3.13
CA ILE A 20 6.05 3.65 -1.99
C ILE A 20 7.14 4.42 -1.25
N GLU A 21 8.30 3.79 -1.04
CA GLU A 21 9.41 4.41 -0.33
C GLU A 21 10.05 5.56 -1.12
N SER A 22 9.84 5.60 -2.43
CA SER A 22 10.35 6.69 -3.26
C SER A 22 9.61 8.02 -3.04
N TYR A 23 8.45 7.97 -2.43
CA TYR A 23 7.67 9.17 -2.09
C TYR A 23 7.96 9.55 -0.64
N ASP A 24 8.70 10.62 -0.44
CA ASP A 24 9.08 11.07 0.89
C ASP A 24 7.85 11.37 1.75
N ASN A 25 7.77 10.72 2.91
CA ASN A 25 6.74 10.98 3.91
C ASN A 25 5.30 10.80 3.42
N LEU A 26 5.10 10.09 2.31
CA LEU A 26 3.75 9.84 1.83
C LEU A 26 3.09 8.73 2.62
N ALA A 27 3.78 7.62 2.80
CA ALA A 27 3.22 6.45 3.45
C ALA A 27 4.34 5.51 3.92
N THR A 28 4.00 4.65 4.89
CA THR A 28 4.89 3.61 5.40
C THR A 28 4.24 2.26 5.16
N LEU A 29 5.01 1.31 4.64
CA LEU A 29 4.50 -0.02 4.32
C LEU A 29 5.13 -1.05 5.25
N ARG A 30 4.30 -1.93 5.81
CA ARG A 30 4.77 -3.03 6.67
C ARG A 30 4.12 -4.33 6.25
N THR A 31 4.85 -5.44 6.40
CA THR A 31 4.30 -6.77 6.18
C THR A 31 3.42 -7.13 7.37
N GLU A 32 2.13 -7.33 7.11
CA GLU A 32 1.18 -7.70 8.17
C GLU A 32 1.12 -9.22 8.34
N ASP A 33 1.05 -9.94 7.23
CA ASP A 33 0.96 -11.40 7.25
C ASP A 33 1.79 -11.96 6.10
N PRO A 34 3.00 -12.49 6.39
CA PRO A 34 3.87 -13.02 5.34
C PRO A 34 3.28 -14.23 4.61
N ARG A 35 2.43 -15.01 5.29
CA ARG A 35 1.84 -16.21 4.69
C ARG A 35 0.81 -15.87 3.63
N ASN A 36 -0.01 -14.87 3.90
CA ASN A 36 -1.06 -14.44 2.99
C ASN A 36 -0.63 -13.26 2.14
N HIS A 37 0.60 -12.79 2.33
CA HIS A 37 1.16 -11.66 1.59
C HIS A 37 0.36 -10.38 1.77
N TYR A 38 -0.15 -10.16 2.98
CA TYR A 38 -0.87 -8.95 3.32
C TYR A 38 0.09 -7.89 3.80
N LEU A 39 -0.12 -6.68 3.30
CA LEU A 39 0.70 -5.52 3.63
C LEU A 39 -0.20 -4.45 4.25
N ARG A 40 0.32 -3.77 5.26
CA ARG A 40 -0.39 -2.66 5.89
C ARG A 40 0.30 -1.36 5.52
N LEU A 41 -0.49 -0.44 5.01
CA LEU A 41 -0.02 0.87 4.59
C LEU A 41 -0.50 1.92 5.58
N TYR A 42 0.43 2.69 6.14
CA TYR A 42 0.14 3.76 7.10
C TYR A 42 0.38 5.10 6.44
N PHE A 43 -0.55 6.03 6.60
CA PHE A 43 -0.42 7.36 6.00
C PHE A 43 -1.24 8.38 6.79
N ASP A 44 -0.91 9.67 6.65
CA ASP A 44 -1.68 10.74 7.24
C ASP A 44 -2.97 10.95 6.46
N GLU A 45 -4.04 11.36 7.15
CA GLU A 45 -5.30 11.65 6.48
C GLU A 45 -5.14 12.75 5.42
N ALA A 46 -4.24 13.69 5.66
CA ALA A 46 -3.97 14.75 4.69
C ALA A 46 -3.40 14.20 3.37
N SER A 47 -2.80 13.01 3.41
CA SER A 47 -2.22 12.37 2.22
C SER A 47 -3.16 11.35 1.59
N ALA A 48 -4.35 11.15 2.15
CA ALA A 48 -5.25 10.08 1.71
C ALA A 48 -5.58 10.14 0.22
N ASP A 49 -5.89 11.32 -0.31
CA ASP A 49 -6.23 11.48 -1.72
C ASP A 49 -5.05 11.10 -2.62
N GLN A 50 -3.86 11.52 -2.22
CA GLN A 50 -2.65 11.21 -2.99
C GLN A 50 -2.32 9.72 -2.94
N VAL A 51 -2.49 9.11 -1.76
CA VAL A 51 -2.27 7.67 -1.60
C VAL A 51 -3.26 6.89 -2.45
N ASN A 52 -4.54 7.26 -2.40
CA ASN A 52 -5.56 6.58 -3.19
C ASN A 52 -5.32 6.71 -4.69
N ALA A 53 -4.92 7.90 -5.14
CA ALA A 53 -4.62 8.10 -6.56
C ALA A 53 -3.43 7.23 -7.00
N LEU A 54 -2.41 7.13 -6.16
CA LEU A 54 -1.24 6.30 -6.45
C LEU A 54 -1.63 4.83 -6.53
N LEU A 55 -2.42 4.35 -5.58
CA LEU A 55 -2.86 2.95 -5.57
C LEU A 55 -3.72 2.63 -6.78
N GLU A 56 -4.59 3.54 -7.21
CA GLU A 56 -5.38 3.33 -8.42
C GLU A 56 -4.50 3.22 -9.65
N SER A 57 -3.47 4.06 -9.75
CA SER A 57 -2.58 4.02 -10.92
C SER A 57 -1.76 2.73 -10.97
N LEU A 58 -1.48 2.11 -9.84
CA LEU A 58 -0.69 0.89 -9.75
C LEU A 58 -1.55 -0.38 -9.72
N SER A 59 -2.83 -0.23 -9.52
CA SER A 59 -3.74 -1.35 -9.24
C SER A 59 -3.70 -2.44 -10.30
N ALA A 60 -3.72 -2.04 -11.57
CA ALA A 60 -3.74 -3.01 -12.68
C ALA A 60 -2.41 -3.77 -12.77
N ASP A 61 -1.29 -3.08 -12.63
CA ASP A 61 0.03 -3.68 -12.79
C ASP A 61 0.40 -4.59 -11.63
N PHE A 62 -0.07 -4.27 -10.44
CA PHE A 62 0.31 -4.99 -9.22
C PHE A 62 -0.80 -5.89 -8.70
N SER A 63 -1.95 -5.90 -9.36
CA SER A 63 -3.12 -6.67 -8.93
C SER A 63 -3.46 -6.39 -7.46
N ILE A 64 -3.44 -5.11 -7.09
CA ILE A 64 -3.67 -4.71 -5.72
C ILE A 64 -5.12 -4.98 -5.32
N ARG A 65 -5.29 -5.64 -4.16
CA ARG A 65 -6.61 -5.83 -3.58
C ARG A 65 -6.63 -5.18 -2.21
N ARG A 66 -7.64 -4.37 -1.96
CA ARG A 66 -7.83 -3.78 -0.64
C ARG A 66 -8.62 -4.75 0.22
N ILE A 67 -8.01 -5.15 1.34
CA ILE A 67 -8.65 -6.06 2.29
C ILE A 67 -9.50 -5.27 3.28
N GLY A 68 -9.02 -4.09 3.66
CA GLY A 68 -9.76 -3.21 4.56
C GLY A 68 -9.02 -1.90 4.77
N SER A 69 -9.72 -0.90 5.28
CA SER A 69 -9.11 0.39 5.61
C SER A 69 -9.71 0.93 6.91
N GLN A 70 -8.89 1.67 7.65
CA GLN A 70 -9.28 2.32 8.90
C GLN A 70 -8.66 3.70 8.97
N SER A 71 -9.35 4.60 9.60
CA SER A 71 -8.90 5.97 9.80
C SER A 71 -8.83 6.29 11.28
#